data_d2249fb710f81f6176c79dcfcb1960d1
#
_entry.id   d2249fb710f81f6176c79dcfcb1960d1
#
_cell.length_a   1.000
_cell.length_b   1.000
_cell.length_c   1.000
_cell.angle_alpha   90.00
_cell.angle_beta   90.00
_cell.angle_gamma   90.00
#
_symmetry.space_group_name_H-M   'P 1'
#
loop_
_entity.id
_entity.type
_entity.pdbx_description
1 polymer ?
#
loop_
_entity_poly.entity_id
_entity_poly.type
_entity_poly.pdbx_seq_one_letter_code
_entity_poly.pdbx_strand_id
1 'polypeptide(L)'
;MNRLFKMVSLLLALCLVLTAVPFAYAEDEVIDADLTCTITLGNWPPDTAADAEKALFEGYKATMAKQYPNVTLVPDYYSYSLSNYVPMAKGHTAPSIFQPPFTDPQLLISQGLVGDVTDALEQFGVLDQFSPSYVEMLADENGRIYGLPRDGYVLGMHINIDLFREAGLMTEDGLPMYPKTLQEMAEYGQIIKEKTGKAGLVFPASETYGGWLFTNIAWNFGCVGENALEYQDEDGRWVCNFTSPECIAAMEFMRDLRWKYDILNADATTTDWAGAHSLLGTGEAAMNFAADDSVDQPTANKGLPVDSFALIPFPAGPEGRYALAGGTCYMFSPDITKDQAVALMAYLKVLGKLPFLDEQIISGMRADYAAKRDRGAPVLPAISAWTDAEYNAAKQAIIDEYCNVDMRLYADFFDSISQGTIALKSEEPIFAQQLYRELTAVVQRMITREGADVVKALRKAEESFQEYLDDEYNDY
;
A
#
# COMPACT_ATOMS: atom_id res chain seq x y z
N MET A 1 13.63 -50.63 -32.63
CA MET A 1 12.49 -50.17 -31.83
C MET A 1 12.69 -50.20 -30.30
N ASN A 2 13.62 -50.98 -29.76
CA ASN A 2 13.76 -51.12 -28.28
C ASN A 2 14.75 -50.19 -27.57
N ARG A 3 15.49 -49.34 -28.26
CA ARG A 3 16.39 -48.35 -27.62
C ARG A 3 15.76 -46.96 -27.47
N LEU A 4 14.82 -46.59 -28.34
CA LEU A 4 14.11 -45.32 -28.26
C LEU A 4 13.09 -45.30 -27.12
N PHE A 5 12.44 -46.45 -26.88
CA PHE A 5 11.46 -46.58 -25.76
C PHE A 5 12.12 -46.54 -24.38
N LYS A 6 13.36 -47.03 -24.24
CA LYS A 6 14.10 -46.95 -22.95
C LYS A 6 14.66 -45.57 -22.65
N MET A 7 14.97 -44.75 -23.66
CA MET A 7 15.39 -43.36 -23.46
C MET A 7 14.22 -42.43 -23.12
N VAL A 8 13.03 -42.67 -23.68
CA VAL A 8 11.82 -41.90 -23.36
C VAL A 8 11.32 -42.24 -21.96
N SER A 9 11.42 -43.50 -21.53
CA SER A 9 11.07 -43.89 -20.14
C SER A 9 12.06 -43.37 -19.09
N LEU A 10 13.31 -43.12 -19.46
CA LEU A 10 14.32 -42.54 -18.54
C LEU A 10 14.18 -41.04 -18.43
N LEU A 11 13.75 -40.34 -19.49
CA LEU A 11 13.46 -38.91 -19.48
C LEU A 11 12.10 -38.58 -18.75
N LEU A 12 11.12 -39.48 -18.83
CA LEU A 12 9.88 -39.35 -18.06
C LEU A 12 10.06 -39.68 -16.56
N ALA A 13 11.04 -40.53 -16.21
CA ALA A 13 11.38 -40.81 -14.82
C ALA A 13 12.27 -39.70 -14.20
N LEU A 14 12.92 -38.85 -15.00
CA LEU A 14 13.71 -37.72 -14.51
C LEU A 14 12.83 -36.45 -14.30
N CYS A 15 11.65 -36.35 -14.95
CA CYS A 15 10.69 -35.29 -14.73
C CYS A 15 9.75 -35.53 -13.54
N LEU A 16 9.78 -36.70 -12.90
CA LEU A 16 8.93 -37.07 -11.75
C LEU A 16 9.69 -37.12 -10.42
N VAL A 17 10.93 -36.62 -10.37
CA VAL A 17 11.72 -36.48 -9.14
C VAL A 17 11.97 -34.99 -8.77
N LEU A 18 11.16 -34.09 -9.31
CA LEU A 18 10.89 -32.80 -8.67
C LEU A 18 9.80 -33.01 -7.61
N THR A 19 10.05 -33.97 -6.75
CA THR A 19 9.26 -34.25 -5.58
C THR A 19 9.75 -33.39 -4.45
N ALA A 20 8.81 -32.68 -3.85
CA ALA A 20 8.77 -32.37 -2.42
C ALA A 20 10.18 -32.33 -1.78
N VAL A 21 10.86 -31.23 -1.96
CA VAL A 21 11.83 -30.82 -0.95
C VAL A 21 10.97 -30.64 0.31
N PRO A 22 11.11 -31.48 1.34
CA PRO A 22 10.49 -31.15 2.61
C PRO A 22 11.17 -29.84 3.03
N PHE A 23 10.42 -28.76 3.06
CA PHE A 23 10.83 -27.53 3.74
C PHE A 23 10.93 -27.88 5.23
N ALA A 24 12.00 -28.51 5.63
CA ALA A 24 12.40 -28.60 7.01
C ALA A 24 13.19 -27.31 7.31
N TYR A 25 12.44 -26.21 7.50
CA TYR A 25 12.98 -25.22 8.40
C TYR A 25 13.14 -25.93 9.74
N ALA A 26 14.38 -26.04 10.22
CA ALA A 26 14.63 -26.51 11.56
C ALA A 26 13.73 -25.69 12.50
N GLU A 27 12.85 -26.37 13.21
CA GLU A 27 12.24 -25.88 14.43
C GLU A 27 13.38 -25.80 15.47
N ASP A 28 14.33 -24.89 15.27
CA ASP A 28 15.14 -24.45 16.37
C ASP A 28 14.21 -23.62 17.25
N GLU A 29 14.03 -24.04 18.48
CA GLU A 29 13.29 -23.35 19.52
C GLU A 29 13.88 -21.94 19.70
N VAL A 30 13.39 -21.01 18.85
CA VAL A 30 13.81 -19.60 18.90
C VAL A 30 13.32 -18.93 20.18
N ILE A 31 12.38 -19.58 20.88
CA ILE A 31 11.74 -19.06 22.08
C ILE A 31 11.84 -20.08 23.20
N ASP A 32 12.29 -19.59 24.36
CA ASP A 32 12.25 -20.36 25.60
C ASP A 32 10.80 -20.83 25.88
N ALA A 33 10.59 -22.13 26.04
CA ALA A 33 9.29 -22.70 26.36
C ALA A 33 8.74 -22.18 27.71
N ASP A 34 9.60 -21.63 28.55
CA ASP A 34 9.24 -21.03 29.83
C ASP A 34 8.90 -19.52 29.75
N LEU A 35 8.92 -18.93 28.53
CA LEU A 35 8.54 -17.52 28.30
C LEU A 35 7.18 -17.22 28.92
N THR A 36 7.15 -16.33 29.90
CA THR A 36 5.94 -15.98 30.65
C THR A 36 5.70 -14.48 30.58
N CYS A 37 4.67 -14.06 29.86
CA CYS A 37 4.25 -12.66 29.77
C CYS A 37 2.78 -12.53 29.38
N THR A 38 2.28 -11.29 29.48
CA THR A 38 0.96 -10.91 28.97
C THR A 38 1.14 -9.85 27.91
N ILE A 39 0.50 -10.02 26.75
CA ILE A 39 0.45 -9.04 25.67
C ILE A 39 -0.99 -8.65 25.36
N THR A 40 -1.25 -7.34 25.25
CA THR A 40 -2.55 -6.78 24.88
C THR A 40 -2.58 -6.52 23.38
N LEU A 41 -3.56 -7.12 22.70
CA LEU A 41 -3.65 -7.16 21.25
C LEU A 41 -4.56 -6.04 20.72
N GLY A 42 -4.04 -4.83 20.55
CA GLY A 42 -4.77 -3.71 19.94
C GLY A 42 -5.16 -3.91 18.47
N ASN A 43 -4.64 -4.96 17.85
CA ASN A 43 -4.99 -5.39 16.50
C ASN A 43 -6.14 -6.44 16.47
N TRP A 44 -6.80 -6.70 17.58
CA TRP A 44 -7.95 -7.62 17.62
C TRP A 44 -9.12 -7.06 16.81
N PRO A 45 -9.88 -7.89 16.06
CA PRO A 45 -11.01 -7.40 15.28
C PRO A 45 -12.14 -6.85 16.18
N PRO A 46 -12.87 -5.81 15.73
CA PRO A 46 -14.00 -5.27 16.47
C PRO A 46 -15.18 -6.28 16.55
N ASP A 47 -16.09 -6.06 17.47
CA ASP A 47 -17.31 -6.87 17.61
C ASP A 47 -18.17 -6.88 16.33
N THR A 48 -18.06 -5.81 15.52
CA THR A 48 -18.76 -5.65 14.23
C THR A 48 -18.07 -6.35 13.06
N ALA A 49 -16.86 -6.91 13.26
CA ALA A 49 -16.14 -7.64 12.22
C ALA A 49 -16.90 -8.91 11.77
N ALA A 50 -16.63 -9.36 10.56
CA ALA A 50 -17.21 -10.59 10.01
C ALA A 50 -16.85 -11.81 10.87
N ASP A 51 -17.79 -12.77 10.99
CA ASP A 51 -17.57 -13.97 11.80
C ASP A 51 -16.33 -14.77 11.35
N ALA A 52 -16.04 -14.79 10.05
CA ALA A 52 -14.84 -15.44 9.51
C ALA A 52 -13.54 -14.79 10.02
N GLU A 53 -13.49 -13.46 10.12
CA GLU A 53 -12.35 -12.73 10.65
C GLU A 53 -12.17 -12.99 12.14
N LYS A 54 -13.24 -12.94 12.92
CA LYS A 54 -13.20 -13.28 14.36
C LYS A 54 -12.71 -14.72 14.58
N ALA A 55 -13.22 -15.68 13.79
CA ALA A 55 -12.80 -17.06 13.87
C ALA A 55 -11.31 -17.25 13.53
N LEU A 56 -10.78 -16.48 12.57
CA LEU A 56 -9.37 -16.48 12.23
C LEU A 56 -8.50 -16.03 13.41
N PHE A 57 -8.84 -14.91 14.06
CA PHE A 57 -8.10 -14.41 15.22
C PHE A 57 -8.21 -15.32 16.45
N GLU A 58 -9.35 -15.95 16.69
CA GLU A 58 -9.48 -17.00 17.71
C GLU A 58 -8.60 -18.22 17.38
N GLY A 59 -8.43 -18.55 16.10
CA GLY A 59 -7.49 -19.59 15.63
C GLY A 59 -6.04 -19.22 15.94
N TYR A 60 -5.61 -17.99 15.70
CA TYR A 60 -4.28 -17.51 16.07
C TYR A 60 -4.04 -17.58 17.58
N LYS A 61 -5.01 -17.15 18.38
CA LYS A 61 -4.95 -17.24 19.85
C LYS A 61 -4.83 -18.67 20.33
N ALA A 62 -5.59 -19.61 19.75
CA ALA A 62 -5.50 -21.03 20.07
C ALA A 62 -4.13 -21.64 19.69
N THR A 63 -3.57 -21.23 18.56
CA THR A 63 -2.22 -21.64 18.11
C THR A 63 -1.16 -21.15 19.08
N MET A 64 -1.21 -19.87 19.45
CA MET A 64 -0.30 -19.29 20.46
C MET A 64 -0.40 -20.02 21.82
N ALA A 65 -1.62 -20.27 22.31
CA ALA A 65 -1.82 -20.98 23.58
C ALA A 65 -1.27 -22.41 23.57
N LYS A 66 -1.24 -23.06 22.39
CA LYS A 66 -0.68 -24.40 22.22
C LYS A 66 0.85 -24.36 22.16
N GLN A 67 1.42 -23.41 21.44
CA GLN A 67 2.88 -23.31 21.23
C GLN A 67 3.58 -22.65 22.44
N TYR A 68 2.94 -21.65 23.06
CA TYR A 68 3.48 -20.80 24.14
C TYR A 68 2.47 -20.72 25.28
N PRO A 69 2.29 -21.78 26.08
CA PRO A 69 1.20 -21.89 27.06
C PRO A 69 1.27 -20.87 28.21
N ASN A 70 2.45 -20.31 28.46
CA ASN A 70 2.67 -19.31 29.52
C ASN A 70 2.54 -17.85 28.99
N VAL A 71 2.32 -17.65 27.69
CA VAL A 71 2.03 -16.34 27.10
C VAL A 71 0.53 -16.09 27.12
N THR A 72 0.09 -15.07 27.84
CA THR A 72 -1.33 -14.69 27.90
C THR A 72 -1.62 -13.62 26.84
N LEU A 73 -2.54 -13.93 25.91
CA LEU A 73 -3.05 -12.97 24.94
C LEU A 73 -4.33 -12.31 25.47
N VAL A 74 -4.34 -11.00 25.58
CA VAL A 74 -5.51 -10.19 25.95
C VAL A 74 -6.04 -9.49 24.72
N PRO A 75 -7.15 -9.99 24.14
CA PRO A 75 -7.82 -9.30 23.02
C PRO A 75 -8.28 -7.90 23.44
N ASP A 76 -7.94 -6.90 22.63
CA ASP A 76 -8.38 -5.52 22.82
C ASP A 76 -8.50 -4.84 21.46
N TYR A 77 -9.72 -4.45 21.06
CA TYR A 77 -9.88 -3.69 19.83
C TYR A 77 -9.47 -2.25 20.06
N TYR A 78 -8.47 -1.81 19.32
CA TYR A 78 -7.99 -0.45 19.37
C TYR A 78 -8.02 0.23 17.99
N SER A 79 -8.86 1.26 17.84
CA SER A 79 -8.86 2.09 16.64
C SER A 79 -7.87 3.23 16.82
N TYR A 80 -6.74 3.13 16.12
CA TYR A 80 -5.66 4.09 16.22
C TYR A 80 -6.04 5.46 15.64
N SER A 81 -5.65 6.51 16.36
CA SER A 81 -5.39 7.86 15.84
C SER A 81 -4.27 8.47 16.65
N LEU A 82 -3.48 9.37 16.06
CA LEU A 82 -2.37 10.03 16.77
C LEU A 82 -2.85 10.72 18.05
N SER A 83 -3.99 11.41 18.00
CA SER A 83 -4.59 12.13 19.12
C SER A 83 -5.04 11.24 20.28
N ASN A 84 -5.43 9.99 20.04
CA ASN A 84 -5.79 9.06 21.12
C ASN A 84 -4.58 8.24 21.60
N TYR A 85 -3.60 7.96 20.72
CA TYR A 85 -2.45 7.14 21.05
C TYR A 85 -1.44 7.85 21.96
N VAL A 86 -1.07 9.10 21.63
CA VAL A 86 -0.05 9.86 22.37
C VAL A 86 -0.35 9.95 23.88
N PRO A 87 -1.58 10.30 24.31
CA PRO A 87 -1.94 10.27 25.73
C PRO A 87 -1.84 8.88 26.36
N MET A 88 -2.20 7.82 25.64
CA MET A 88 -2.13 6.44 26.13
C MET A 88 -0.68 5.99 26.32
N ALA A 89 0.21 6.28 25.35
CA ALA A 89 1.63 5.96 25.45
C ALA A 89 2.30 6.71 26.59
N LYS A 90 2.05 8.02 26.74
CA LYS A 90 2.54 8.82 27.87
C LYS A 90 1.94 8.40 29.22
N GLY A 91 0.74 7.86 29.22
CA GLY A 91 0.03 7.36 30.39
C GLY A 91 0.32 5.89 30.75
N HIS A 92 1.18 5.20 29.99
CA HIS A 92 1.51 3.78 30.18
C HIS A 92 0.30 2.84 30.07
N THR A 93 -0.64 3.17 29.17
CA THR A 93 -1.89 2.41 28.95
C THR A 93 -2.06 1.96 27.51
N ALA A 94 -1.04 2.16 26.66
CA ALA A 94 -1.08 1.73 25.26
C ALA A 94 -1.12 0.19 25.15
N PRO A 95 -1.86 -0.38 24.18
CA PRO A 95 -1.82 -1.81 23.92
C PRO A 95 -0.42 -2.26 23.51
N SER A 96 -0.05 -3.52 23.80
CA SER A 96 1.28 -4.02 23.50
C SER A 96 1.61 -3.98 21.99
N ILE A 97 0.59 -4.12 21.15
CA ILE A 97 0.68 -3.99 19.68
C ILE A 97 -0.50 -3.17 19.18
N PHE A 98 -0.26 -2.30 18.19
CA PHE A 98 -1.29 -1.49 17.54
C PHE A 98 -0.94 -1.25 16.06
N GLN A 99 -1.84 -0.60 15.30
CA GLN A 99 -1.74 -0.52 13.85
C GLN A 99 -1.87 0.94 13.34
N PRO A 100 -0.79 1.74 13.33
CA PRO A 100 -0.81 3.07 12.73
C PRO A 100 -0.61 2.99 11.21
N PRO A 101 -1.02 4.04 10.47
CA PRO A 101 -0.61 4.22 9.07
C PRO A 101 0.90 4.50 9.00
N PHE A 102 1.50 4.29 7.82
CA PHE A 102 2.94 4.57 7.60
C PHE A 102 3.31 6.06 7.65
N THR A 103 2.34 6.96 7.83
CA THR A 103 2.59 8.40 8.07
C THR A 103 3.16 8.69 9.45
N ASP A 104 2.90 7.85 10.44
CA ASP A 104 3.13 8.19 11.84
C ASP A 104 4.39 7.57 12.49
N PRO A 105 5.01 6.48 11.95
CA PRO A 105 6.12 5.81 12.61
C PRO A 105 7.27 6.72 12.99
N GLN A 106 7.77 7.56 12.08
CA GLN A 106 8.93 8.41 12.33
C GLN A 106 8.66 9.44 13.43
N LEU A 107 7.46 10.01 13.47
CA LEU A 107 7.03 10.89 14.56
C LEU A 107 6.99 10.14 15.91
N LEU A 108 6.39 8.95 15.94
CA LEU A 108 6.30 8.15 17.17
C LEU A 108 7.67 7.69 17.67
N ILE A 109 8.57 7.30 16.77
CA ILE A 109 9.95 6.90 17.08
C ILE A 109 10.73 8.08 17.66
N SER A 110 10.71 9.23 16.98
CA SER A 110 11.45 10.42 17.40
C SER A 110 11.01 10.95 18.78
N GLN A 111 9.75 10.75 19.15
CA GLN A 111 9.21 11.13 20.45
C GLN A 111 9.35 10.04 21.53
N GLY A 112 9.93 8.87 21.21
CA GLY A 112 10.07 7.76 22.17
C GLY A 112 8.74 7.16 22.60
N LEU A 113 7.72 7.20 21.73
CA LEU A 113 6.36 6.72 22.03
C LEU A 113 6.12 5.27 21.60
N VAL A 114 7.15 4.58 21.11
CA VAL A 114 7.08 3.19 20.63
C VAL A 114 8.26 2.37 21.11
N GLY A 115 8.05 1.06 21.21
CA GLY A 115 9.02 0.09 21.71
C GLY A 115 9.88 -0.50 20.60
N ASP A 116 11.16 -0.68 20.90
CA ASP A 116 12.17 -1.29 20.05
C ASP A 116 12.04 -2.82 20.07
N VAL A 117 12.02 -3.43 18.88
CA VAL A 117 11.90 -4.89 18.68
C VAL A 117 13.10 -5.51 17.95
N THR A 118 14.18 -4.75 17.76
CA THR A 118 15.37 -5.18 17.02
C THR A 118 15.97 -6.47 17.58
N ASP A 119 16.18 -6.54 18.89
CA ASP A 119 16.78 -7.71 19.54
C ASP A 119 15.89 -8.96 19.37
N ALA A 120 14.57 -8.79 19.36
CA ALA A 120 13.64 -9.88 19.11
C ALA A 120 13.68 -10.35 17.63
N LEU A 121 13.77 -9.43 16.67
CA LEU A 121 13.96 -9.77 15.25
C LEU A 121 15.30 -10.49 15.01
N GLU A 122 16.35 -10.06 15.68
CA GLU A 122 17.66 -10.74 15.64
C GLU A 122 17.55 -12.15 16.21
N GLN A 123 16.87 -12.34 17.35
CA GLN A 123 16.62 -13.65 17.96
C GLN A 123 15.86 -14.60 17.03
N PHE A 124 14.92 -14.07 16.24
CA PHE A 124 14.20 -14.84 15.21
C PHE A 124 15.02 -15.05 13.92
N GLY A 125 16.24 -14.47 13.82
CA GLY A 125 17.11 -14.59 12.65
C GLY A 125 16.56 -13.90 11.39
N VAL A 126 15.69 -12.89 11.54
CA VAL A 126 15.02 -12.23 10.40
C VAL A 126 15.40 -10.75 10.23
N LEU A 127 16.20 -10.20 11.15
CA LEU A 127 16.59 -8.79 11.10
C LEU A 127 17.29 -8.42 9.78
N ASP A 128 18.27 -9.22 9.36
CA ASP A 128 19.05 -8.99 8.13
C ASP A 128 18.24 -9.22 6.84
N GLN A 129 17.06 -9.79 6.97
CA GLN A 129 16.16 -10.08 5.85
C GLN A 129 15.10 -8.98 5.64
N PHE A 130 15.11 -7.95 6.49
CA PHE A 130 14.13 -6.88 6.40
C PHE A 130 14.47 -5.96 5.22
N SER A 131 13.47 -5.63 4.39
CA SER A 131 13.66 -4.81 3.19
C SER A 131 14.14 -3.41 3.53
N PRO A 132 15.19 -2.88 2.86
CA PRO A 132 15.72 -1.54 3.14
C PRO A 132 14.69 -0.41 3.12
N SER A 133 13.70 -0.48 2.22
CA SER A 133 12.63 0.52 2.14
C SER A 133 11.74 0.54 3.39
N TYR A 134 11.49 -0.61 4.01
CA TYR A 134 10.75 -0.68 5.27
C TYR A 134 11.63 -0.33 6.48
N VAL A 135 12.94 -0.64 6.42
CA VAL A 135 13.90 -0.16 7.45
C VAL A 135 13.89 1.35 7.51
N GLU A 136 13.95 2.04 6.36
CA GLU A 136 13.90 3.51 6.29
C GLU A 136 12.65 4.10 6.96
N MET A 137 11.51 3.42 6.84
CA MET A 137 10.24 3.89 7.43
C MET A 137 10.06 3.53 8.91
N LEU A 138 10.67 2.44 9.39
CA LEU A 138 10.36 1.83 10.69
C LEU A 138 11.56 1.76 11.65
N ALA A 139 12.72 2.32 11.25
CA ALA A 139 13.91 2.40 12.08
C ALA A 139 14.19 3.81 12.58
N ASP A 140 14.95 3.90 13.67
CA ASP A 140 15.57 5.14 14.09
C ASP A 140 16.89 5.42 13.32
N GLU A 141 17.53 6.54 13.61
CA GLU A 141 18.82 6.95 13.03
C GLU A 141 19.98 5.96 13.29
N ASN A 142 19.85 5.08 14.29
CA ASN A 142 20.83 4.05 14.65
C ASN A 142 20.49 2.70 14.01
N GLY A 143 19.44 2.61 13.21
CA GLY A 143 18.96 1.38 12.55
C GLY A 143 18.21 0.42 13.48
N ARG A 144 17.75 0.89 14.64
CA ARG A 144 16.89 0.10 15.53
C ARG A 144 15.47 0.07 15.00
N ILE A 145 14.81 -1.07 14.99
CA ILE A 145 13.48 -1.32 14.39
C ILE A 145 12.39 -1.21 15.45
N TYR A 146 11.34 -0.43 15.15
CA TYR A 146 10.21 -0.15 16.04
C TYR A 146 8.86 -0.65 15.50
N GLY A 147 8.85 -1.27 14.33
CA GLY A 147 7.62 -1.77 13.73
C GLY A 147 7.87 -2.77 12.62
N LEU A 148 6.80 -3.43 12.18
CA LEU A 148 6.79 -4.30 11.00
C LEU A 148 5.62 -3.94 10.08
N PRO A 149 5.74 -4.07 8.77
CA PRO A 149 4.61 -3.86 7.87
C PRO A 149 3.51 -4.90 8.15
N ARG A 150 2.29 -4.41 8.33
CA ARG A 150 1.09 -5.25 8.37
C ARG A 150 0.63 -5.57 6.94
N ASP A 151 0.49 -4.55 6.16
CA ASP A 151 0.18 -4.52 4.74
C ASP A 151 0.93 -3.35 4.10
N GLY A 152 0.96 -3.34 2.79
CA GLY A 152 1.53 -2.24 2.04
C GLY A 152 0.93 -2.24 0.66
N TYR A 153 0.88 -1.07 0.05
CA TYR A 153 0.44 -0.88 -1.31
C TYR A 153 1.31 0.17 -2.00
N VAL A 154 1.36 0.06 -3.32
CA VAL A 154 1.96 1.11 -4.17
C VAL A 154 0.89 1.63 -5.11
N LEU A 155 0.76 2.96 -5.14
CA LEU A 155 -0.17 3.62 -6.04
C LEU A 155 0.32 3.51 -7.48
N GLY A 156 -0.55 3.01 -8.33
CA GLY A 156 -0.38 2.96 -9.78
C GLY A 156 -1.60 3.54 -10.48
N MET A 157 -1.92 2.96 -11.61
CA MET A 157 -3.13 3.29 -12.35
C MET A 157 -3.84 2.02 -12.79
N HIS A 158 -5.10 1.89 -12.44
CA HIS A 158 -6.01 0.88 -12.97
C HIS A 158 -6.55 1.35 -14.34
N ILE A 159 -6.60 0.44 -15.29
CA ILE A 159 -7.18 0.73 -16.61
C ILE A 159 -8.23 -0.30 -17.02
N ASN A 160 -9.28 0.18 -17.69
CA ASN A 160 -10.28 -0.64 -18.35
C ASN A 160 -9.87 -0.82 -19.82
N ILE A 161 -9.35 -2.00 -20.15
CA ILE A 161 -8.79 -2.33 -21.49
C ILE A 161 -9.86 -2.26 -22.59
N ASP A 162 -11.13 -2.55 -22.27
CA ASP A 162 -12.21 -2.52 -23.27
C ASP A 162 -12.42 -1.12 -23.82
N LEU A 163 -12.32 -0.08 -22.97
CA LEU A 163 -12.40 1.30 -23.42
C LEU A 163 -11.17 1.75 -24.23
N PHE A 164 -9.97 1.24 -23.88
CA PHE A 164 -8.78 1.45 -24.71
C PHE A 164 -8.93 0.79 -26.09
N ARG A 165 -9.49 -0.42 -26.14
CA ARG A 165 -9.76 -1.14 -27.38
C ARG A 165 -10.79 -0.41 -28.24
N GLU A 166 -11.89 0.06 -27.66
CA GLU A 166 -12.93 0.84 -28.34
C GLU A 166 -12.37 2.15 -28.91
N ALA A 167 -11.44 2.78 -28.18
CA ALA A 167 -10.77 4.01 -28.61
C ALA A 167 -9.69 3.78 -29.70
N GLY A 168 -9.30 2.53 -29.94
CA GLY A 168 -8.23 2.19 -30.88
C GLY A 168 -6.82 2.33 -30.30
N LEU A 169 -6.70 2.38 -28.98
CA LEU A 169 -5.44 2.50 -28.25
C LEU A 169 -4.89 1.12 -27.86
N MET A 170 -4.64 0.28 -28.87
CA MET A 170 -4.08 -1.06 -28.71
C MET A 170 -2.80 -1.23 -29.53
N THR A 171 -1.85 -1.97 -29.02
CA THR A 171 -0.65 -2.39 -29.74
C THR A 171 -0.97 -3.51 -30.74
N GLU A 172 -0.05 -3.83 -31.67
CA GLU A 172 -0.23 -4.90 -32.67
C GLU A 172 -0.40 -6.29 -32.02
N ASP A 173 0.20 -6.52 -30.84
CA ASP A 173 0.11 -7.77 -30.07
C ASP A 173 -1.05 -7.79 -29.07
N GLY A 174 -1.96 -6.82 -29.17
CA GLY A 174 -3.24 -6.80 -28.46
C GLY A 174 -3.17 -6.30 -27.01
N LEU A 175 -2.08 -5.66 -26.59
CA LEU A 175 -1.98 -5.00 -25.30
C LEU A 175 -2.47 -3.54 -25.38
N PRO A 176 -2.97 -2.96 -24.29
CA PRO A 176 -3.34 -1.55 -24.25
C PRO A 176 -2.09 -0.65 -24.40
N MET A 177 -2.22 0.39 -25.21
CA MET A 177 -1.25 1.48 -25.28
C MET A 177 -1.46 2.39 -24.05
N TYR A 178 -1.08 1.93 -22.85
CA TYR A 178 -1.27 2.72 -21.65
C TYR A 178 -0.29 3.90 -21.53
N PRO A 179 -0.68 5.00 -20.84
CA PRO A 179 0.13 6.20 -20.74
C PRO A 179 1.37 5.96 -19.86
N LYS A 180 2.52 6.48 -20.30
CA LYS A 180 3.78 6.47 -19.55
C LYS A 180 3.99 7.78 -18.78
N THR A 181 3.32 8.85 -19.21
CA THR A 181 3.42 10.18 -18.63
C THR A 181 2.03 10.74 -18.31
N LEU A 182 1.97 11.69 -17.38
CA LEU A 182 0.74 12.43 -17.06
C LEU A 182 0.19 13.17 -18.28
N GLN A 183 1.06 13.64 -19.18
CA GLN A 183 0.66 14.27 -20.43
C GLN A 183 -0.01 13.24 -21.39
N GLU A 184 0.60 12.07 -21.57
CA GLU A 184 -0.02 10.99 -22.36
C GLU A 184 -1.35 10.51 -21.76
N MET A 185 -1.44 10.48 -20.41
CA MET A 185 -2.70 10.16 -19.73
C MET A 185 -3.81 11.14 -20.11
N ALA A 186 -3.51 12.43 -20.13
CA ALA A 186 -4.49 13.45 -20.52
C ALA A 186 -4.89 13.29 -21.99
N GLU A 187 -3.93 13.05 -22.88
CA GLU A 187 -4.17 12.88 -24.34
C GLU A 187 -4.96 11.59 -24.64
N TYR A 188 -4.60 10.45 -24.03
CA TYR A 188 -5.32 9.19 -24.21
C TYR A 188 -6.73 9.28 -23.60
N GLY A 189 -6.85 9.93 -22.44
CA GLY A 189 -8.15 10.20 -21.83
C GLY A 189 -9.06 11.00 -22.74
N GLN A 190 -8.55 12.01 -23.44
CA GLN A 190 -9.29 12.80 -24.43
C GLN A 190 -9.72 11.94 -25.63
N ILE A 191 -8.81 11.13 -26.18
CA ILE A 191 -9.13 10.21 -27.28
C ILE A 191 -10.25 9.24 -26.87
N ILE A 192 -10.16 8.66 -25.66
CA ILE A 192 -11.18 7.75 -25.13
C ILE A 192 -12.52 8.48 -25.00
N LYS A 193 -12.53 9.68 -24.42
CA LYS A 193 -13.74 10.49 -24.27
C LYS A 193 -14.40 10.80 -25.62
N GLU A 194 -13.61 11.19 -26.61
CA GLU A 194 -14.10 11.51 -27.96
C GLU A 194 -14.68 10.27 -28.67
N LYS A 195 -14.08 9.10 -28.48
CA LYS A 195 -14.49 7.87 -29.20
C LYS A 195 -15.62 7.13 -28.49
N THR A 196 -15.64 7.08 -27.17
CA THR A 196 -16.55 6.24 -26.40
C THR A 196 -17.63 7.03 -25.66
N GLY A 197 -17.45 8.35 -25.50
CA GLY A 197 -18.30 9.20 -24.66
C GLY A 197 -18.12 8.98 -23.16
N LYS A 198 -17.22 8.05 -22.73
CA LYS A 198 -16.94 7.74 -21.34
C LYS A 198 -15.86 8.65 -20.77
N ALA A 199 -15.75 8.74 -19.44
CA ALA A 199 -14.67 9.51 -18.82
C ALA A 199 -13.30 8.89 -19.13
N GLY A 200 -12.33 9.71 -19.52
CA GLY A 200 -10.94 9.26 -19.69
C GLY A 200 -10.31 8.88 -18.37
N LEU A 201 -10.55 9.67 -17.33
CA LEU A 201 -10.05 9.48 -15.97
C LEU A 201 -11.20 9.66 -14.96
N VAL A 202 -11.39 8.73 -14.05
CA VAL A 202 -12.15 8.99 -12.84
C VAL A 202 -11.22 9.59 -11.79
N PHE A 203 -11.64 10.69 -11.19
CA PHE A 203 -10.90 11.35 -10.12
C PHE A 203 -11.81 11.57 -8.92
N PRO A 204 -11.65 10.78 -7.85
CA PRO A 204 -12.39 11.00 -6.61
C PRO A 204 -11.89 12.27 -5.93
N ALA A 205 -12.74 13.27 -5.81
CA ALA A 205 -12.41 14.55 -5.18
C ALA A 205 -13.33 14.87 -4.01
N SER A 206 -14.02 13.88 -3.43
CA SER A 206 -14.71 14.03 -2.16
C SER A 206 -13.77 13.86 -0.97
N GLU A 207 -14.16 14.32 0.20
CA GLU A 207 -13.43 14.17 1.46
C GLU A 207 -11.96 14.58 1.36
N THR A 208 -11.01 13.67 1.64
CA THR A 208 -9.56 13.90 1.54
C THR A 208 -8.95 13.30 0.26
N TYR A 209 -9.71 12.53 -0.52
CA TYR A 209 -9.18 11.80 -1.68
C TYR A 209 -8.62 12.73 -2.77
N GLY A 210 -9.26 13.88 -2.98
CA GLY A 210 -8.79 14.85 -3.99
C GLY A 210 -7.39 15.37 -3.69
N GLY A 211 -7.11 15.73 -2.45
CA GLY A 211 -5.79 16.17 -2.00
C GLY A 211 -4.77 15.05 -1.98
N TRP A 212 -5.16 13.88 -1.48
CA TRP A 212 -4.32 12.69 -1.45
C TRP A 212 -3.80 12.30 -2.85
N LEU A 213 -4.68 12.22 -3.86
CA LEU A 213 -4.26 11.93 -5.23
C LEU A 213 -3.51 13.11 -5.87
N PHE A 214 -3.91 14.35 -5.56
CA PHE A 214 -3.19 15.52 -6.06
C PHE A 214 -1.74 15.58 -5.56
N THR A 215 -1.47 15.18 -4.33
CA THR A 215 -0.12 15.10 -3.78
C THR A 215 0.80 14.21 -4.64
N ASN A 216 0.31 13.06 -5.12
CA ASN A 216 1.05 12.21 -6.04
C ASN A 216 1.34 12.90 -7.39
N ILE A 217 0.40 13.68 -7.91
CA ILE A 217 0.61 14.49 -9.11
C ILE A 217 1.67 15.56 -8.81
N ALA A 218 1.56 16.27 -7.68
CA ALA A 218 2.48 17.33 -7.28
C ALA A 218 3.94 16.85 -7.15
N TRP A 219 4.17 15.67 -6.57
CA TRP A 219 5.51 15.07 -6.53
C TRP A 219 6.11 14.89 -7.92
N ASN A 220 5.31 14.48 -8.88
CA ASN A 220 5.73 14.29 -10.27
C ASN A 220 5.95 15.61 -11.03
N PHE A 221 5.50 16.72 -10.47
CA PHE A 221 5.81 18.10 -10.91
C PHE A 221 6.99 18.71 -10.15
N GLY A 222 7.63 17.99 -9.22
CA GLY A 222 8.81 18.44 -8.50
C GLY A 222 8.56 18.91 -7.06
N CYS A 223 7.34 18.70 -6.50
CA CYS A 223 7.07 19.02 -5.09
C CYS A 223 7.73 18.00 -4.15
N VAL A 224 9.05 17.89 -4.22
CA VAL A 224 9.87 16.97 -3.41
C VAL A 224 11.15 17.67 -2.95
N GLY A 225 11.79 17.15 -1.90
CA GLY A 225 13.02 17.77 -1.36
C GLY A 225 12.80 19.20 -0.90
N GLU A 226 13.58 20.13 -1.40
CA GLU A 226 13.49 21.58 -1.06
C GLU A 226 12.17 22.24 -1.52
N ASN A 227 11.49 21.62 -2.50
CA ASN A 227 10.21 22.09 -3.03
C ASN A 227 9.03 21.25 -2.51
N ALA A 228 9.22 20.41 -1.48
CA ALA A 228 8.15 19.59 -0.91
C ALA A 228 6.95 20.45 -0.47
N LEU A 229 5.76 19.84 -0.45
CA LEU A 229 4.52 20.53 -0.04
C LEU A 229 4.58 21.04 1.40
N GLU A 230 5.36 20.35 2.24
CA GLU A 230 5.77 20.77 3.57
C GLU A 230 7.21 20.35 3.83
N TYR A 231 7.95 21.15 4.58
CA TYR A 231 9.33 20.88 4.96
C TYR A 231 9.68 21.54 6.29
N GLN A 232 10.78 21.12 6.92
CA GLN A 232 11.33 21.82 8.08
C GLN A 232 12.31 22.90 7.59
N ASP A 233 12.18 24.11 8.14
CA ASP A 233 13.14 25.20 7.95
C ASP A 233 14.41 24.99 8.80
N GLU A 234 15.37 25.93 8.72
CA GLU A 234 16.65 25.88 9.45
C GLU A 234 16.48 25.90 10.99
N ASP A 235 15.35 26.39 11.48
CA ASP A 235 15.01 26.45 12.91
C ASP A 235 14.21 25.21 13.36
N GLY A 236 13.94 24.25 12.44
CA GLY A 236 13.19 23.02 12.70
C GLY A 236 11.67 23.21 12.72
N ARG A 237 11.16 24.36 12.29
CA ARG A 237 9.71 24.60 12.17
C ARG A 237 9.17 24.00 10.87
N TRP A 238 8.00 23.43 10.92
CA TRP A 238 7.31 22.96 9.73
C TRP A 238 6.69 24.12 8.95
N VAL A 239 6.98 24.15 7.66
CA VAL A 239 6.56 25.21 6.73
C VAL A 239 5.78 24.58 5.59
N CYS A 240 4.60 25.13 5.31
CA CYS A 240 3.77 24.79 4.15
C CYS A 240 4.28 25.51 2.89
N ASN A 241 4.28 24.84 1.73
CA ASN A 241 4.83 25.36 0.48
C ASN A 241 3.89 25.09 -0.73
N PHE A 242 2.61 25.36 -0.58
CA PHE A 242 1.64 25.14 -1.66
C PHE A 242 1.74 26.17 -2.78
N THR A 243 2.42 27.28 -2.56
CA THR A 243 2.62 28.34 -3.58
C THR A 243 3.95 28.23 -4.33
N SER A 244 4.69 27.12 -4.20
CA SER A 244 5.85 26.85 -5.04
C SER A 244 5.47 26.81 -6.52
N PRO A 245 6.39 27.17 -7.45
CA PRO A 245 6.15 27.06 -8.88
C PRO A 245 5.70 25.67 -9.33
N GLU A 246 6.25 24.63 -8.70
CA GLU A 246 5.99 23.21 -8.96
C GLU A 246 4.56 22.85 -8.59
N CYS A 247 4.10 23.26 -7.39
CA CYS A 247 2.74 23.00 -6.93
C CYS A 247 1.71 23.78 -7.75
N ILE A 248 2.02 25.03 -8.11
CA ILE A 248 1.18 25.84 -9.02
C ILE A 248 1.03 25.13 -10.36
N ALA A 249 2.13 24.65 -10.97
CA ALA A 249 2.11 23.94 -12.24
C ALA A 249 1.31 22.62 -12.16
N ALA A 250 1.45 21.86 -11.08
CA ALA A 250 0.67 20.65 -10.82
C ALA A 250 -0.84 20.95 -10.71
N MET A 251 -1.21 22.04 -10.01
CA MET A 251 -2.61 22.42 -9.84
C MET A 251 -3.21 23.01 -11.14
N GLU A 252 -2.41 23.69 -11.96
CA GLU A 252 -2.82 24.09 -13.31
C GLU A 252 -3.06 22.89 -14.21
N PHE A 253 -2.21 21.86 -14.16
CA PHE A 253 -2.42 20.61 -14.85
C PHE A 253 -3.72 19.94 -14.38
N MET A 254 -3.99 19.88 -13.07
CA MET A 254 -5.24 19.35 -12.53
C MET A 254 -6.49 20.08 -13.07
N ARG A 255 -6.43 21.43 -13.15
CA ARG A 255 -7.47 22.25 -13.77
C ARG A 255 -7.64 21.91 -15.26
N ASP A 256 -6.51 21.72 -15.98
CA ASP A 256 -6.50 21.42 -17.41
C ASP A 256 -7.12 20.05 -17.72
N LEU A 257 -7.01 19.04 -16.83
CA LEU A 257 -7.70 17.76 -16.97
C LEU A 257 -9.22 17.93 -17.11
N ARG A 258 -9.80 18.94 -16.47
CA ARG A 258 -11.23 19.25 -16.55
C ARG A 258 -11.59 20.12 -17.75
N TRP A 259 -10.86 21.24 -17.95
CA TRP A 259 -11.32 22.31 -18.82
C TRP A 259 -10.67 22.29 -20.22
N LYS A 260 -9.46 21.78 -20.33
CA LYS A 260 -8.72 21.65 -21.60
C LYS A 260 -8.92 20.28 -22.24
N TYR A 261 -8.75 19.22 -21.43
CA TYR A 261 -8.83 17.83 -21.93
C TYR A 261 -10.23 17.22 -21.76
N ASP A 262 -11.06 17.73 -20.85
CA ASP A 262 -12.42 17.26 -20.53
C ASP A 262 -12.49 15.75 -20.23
N ILE A 263 -11.52 15.21 -19.52
CA ILE A 263 -11.40 13.77 -19.29
C ILE A 263 -12.01 13.29 -17.97
N LEU A 264 -12.28 14.20 -17.02
CA LEU A 264 -12.77 13.83 -15.70
C LEU A 264 -14.25 13.40 -15.73
N ASN A 265 -14.62 12.50 -14.82
CA ASN A 265 -16.01 12.17 -14.57
C ASN A 265 -16.81 13.42 -14.10
N ALA A 266 -18.10 13.45 -14.43
CA ALA A 266 -18.93 14.63 -14.24
C ALA A 266 -19.13 15.00 -12.75
N ASP A 267 -19.20 13.98 -11.90
CA ASP A 267 -19.50 14.04 -10.46
C ASP A 267 -18.26 13.90 -9.56
N ALA A 268 -17.07 14.26 -10.08
CA ALA A 268 -15.78 14.11 -9.39
C ALA A 268 -15.80 14.65 -7.95
N THR A 269 -16.46 15.77 -7.68
CA THR A 269 -16.52 16.38 -6.34
C THR A 269 -17.30 15.59 -5.29
N THR A 270 -18.13 14.65 -5.72
CA THR A 270 -18.92 13.76 -4.85
C THR A 270 -18.54 12.30 -4.98
N THR A 271 -17.64 11.99 -5.92
CA THR A 271 -17.09 10.66 -6.09
C THR A 271 -16.07 10.38 -4.97
N ASP A 272 -16.30 9.30 -4.24
CA ASP A 272 -15.39 8.74 -3.25
C ASP A 272 -14.57 7.58 -3.85
N TRP A 273 -13.75 6.95 -3.03
CA TRP A 273 -12.93 5.82 -3.42
C TRP A 273 -13.74 4.65 -4.01
N ALA A 274 -14.83 4.27 -3.36
CA ALA A 274 -15.69 3.17 -3.80
C ALA A 274 -16.42 3.53 -5.11
N GLY A 275 -16.85 4.76 -5.26
CA GLY A 275 -17.43 5.31 -6.48
C GLY A 275 -16.48 5.29 -7.66
N ALA A 276 -15.20 5.64 -7.45
CA ALA A 276 -14.17 5.61 -8.47
C ALA A 276 -13.96 4.18 -9.03
N HIS A 277 -13.83 3.19 -8.14
CA HIS A 277 -13.74 1.78 -8.55
C HIS A 277 -15.01 1.28 -9.26
N SER A 278 -16.19 1.79 -8.85
CA SER A 278 -17.45 1.45 -9.50
C SER A 278 -17.49 1.98 -10.93
N LEU A 279 -17.09 3.24 -11.16
CA LEU A 279 -17.08 3.85 -12.50
C LEU A 279 -16.10 3.11 -13.43
N LEU A 280 -14.93 2.73 -12.96
CA LEU A 280 -13.98 1.93 -13.72
C LEU A 280 -14.55 0.53 -14.03
N GLY A 281 -15.06 -0.15 -13.00
CA GLY A 281 -15.56 -1.53 -13.10
C GLY A 281 -16.77 -1.67 -14.02
N THR A 282 -17.65 -0.67 -14.05
CA THR A 282 -18.85 -0.65 -14.92
C THR A 282 -18.58 -0.06 -16.32
N GLY A 283 -17.34 0.34 -16.63
CA GLY A 283 -16.98 0.90 -17.94
C GLY A 283 -17.45 2.35 -18.17
N GLU A 284 -17.70 3.10 -17.11
CA GLU A 284 -18.02 4.54 -17.21
C GLU A 284 -16.77 5.43 -17.21
N ALA A 285 -15.61 4.88 -16.82
CA ALA A 285 -14.30 5.53 -16.90
C ALA A 285 -13.23 4.55 -17.34
N ALA A 286 -12.20 5.03 -18.03
CA ALA A 286 -11.14 4.20 -18.60
C ALA A 286 -9.92 4.06 -17.69
N MET A 287 -9.62 5.07 -16.87
CA MET A 287 -8.45 5.12 -16.00
C MET A 287 -8.85 5.56 -14.58
N ASN A 288 -8.16 5.03 -13.56
CA ASN A 288 -8.29 5.42 -12.16
C ASN A 288 -6.93 5.32 -11.48
N PHE A 289 -6.50 6.34 -10.75
CA PHE A 289 -5.37 6.21 -9.84
C PHE A 289 -5.76 5.31 -8.66
N ALA A 290 -5.14 4.16 -8.58
CA ALA A 290 -5.44 3.17 -7.56
C ALA A 290 -4.25 2.23 -7.33
N ALA A 291 -4.21 1.59 -6.18
CA ALA A 291 -3.10 0.78 -5.72
C ALA A 291 -3.27 -0.72 -6.05
N ASP A 292 -2.18 -1.46 -5.94
CA ASP A 292 -2.12 -2.91 -6.21
C ASP A 292 -2.95 -3.76 -5.23
N ASP A 293 -3.21 -3.26 -4.03
CA ASP A 293 -4.05 -3.93 -3.03
C ASP A 293 -5.56 -3.86 -3.34
N SER A 294 -5.96 -2.97 -4.24
CA SER A 294 -7.37 -2.68 -4.56
C SER A 294 -7.85 -3.20 -5.91
N VAL A 295 -7.07 -4.09 -6.56
CA VAL A 295 -7.39 -4.64 -7.89
C VAL A 295 -8.69 -5.46 -7.95
N ASP A 296 -9.14 -5.99 -6.82
CA ASP A 296 -10.40 -6.71 -6.69
C ASP A 296 -11.63 -5.79 -6.67
N GLN A 297 -11.44 -4.50 -6.38
CA GLN A 297 -12.54 -3.54 -6.32
C GLN A 297 -13.23 -3.36 -7.67
N PRO A 298 -12.55 -2.98 -8.78
CA PRO A 298 -13.22 -2.88 -10.08
C PRO A 298 -13.53 -4.25 -10.70
N THR A 299 -12.77 -5.29 -10.37
CA THR A 299 -12.92 -6.64 -10.95
C THR A 299 -13.99 -7.46 -10.21
N ALA A 300 -13.61 -8.26 -9.21
CA ALA A 300 -14.52 -9.16 -8.48
C ALA A 300 -15.73 -8.44 -7.86
N ASN A 301 -15.55 -7.23 -7.34
CA ASN A 301 -16.61 -6.51 -6.63
C ASN A 301 -17.54 -5.70 -7.56
N LYS A 302 -17.07 -5.31 -8.77
CA LYS A 302 -17.85 -4.51 -9.73
C LYS A 302 -18.04 -5.17 -11.09
N GLY A 303 -17.44 -6.35 -11.30
CA GLY A 303 -17.72 -7.23 -12.44
C GLY A 303 -16.90 -6.97 -13.68
N LEU A 304 -15.85 -6.13 -13.64
CA LEU A 304 -14.91 -6.02 -14.76
C LEU A 304 -14.13 -7.34 -14.91
N PRO A 305 -14.19 -8.01 -16.07
CA PRO A 305 -13.41 -9.23 -16.26
C PRO A 305 -11.90 -8.98 -16.08
N VAL A 306 -11.20 -9.94 -15.51
CA VAL A 306 -9.74 -9.84 -15.30
C VAL A 306 -8.96 -9.61 -16.59
N ASP A 307 -9.45 -10.13 -17.73
CA ASP A 307 -8.86 -9.93 -19.06
C ASP A 307 -9.12 -8.53 -19.63
N SER A 308 -10.05 -7.77 -19.03
CA SER A 308 -10.38 -6.40 -19.38
C SER A 308 -9.76 -5.37 -18.43
N PHE A 309 -8.92 -5.81 -17.50
CA PHE A 309 -8.31 -4.98 -16.47
C PHE A 309 -6.78 -5.06 -16.51
N ALA A 310 -6.10 -3.93 -16.27
CA ALA A 310 -4.66 -3.91 -16.03
C ALA A 310 -4.29 -2.93 -14.90
N LEU A 311 -3.15 -3.19 -14.27
CA LEU A 311 -2.49 -2.30 -13.33
C LEU A 311 -1.15 -1.86 -13.93
N ILE A 312 -0.99 -0.56 -14.10
CA ILE A 312 0.20 0.04 -14.67
C ILE A 312 0.88 0.98 -13.66
N PRO A 313 2.17 1.29 -13.82
CA PRO A 313 2.85 2.25 -12.94
C PRO A 313 2.16 3.60 -12.95
N PHE A 314 2.31 4.37 -11.87
CA PHE A 314 1.92 5.78 -11.87
C PHE A 314 2.66 6.51 -13.00
N PRO A 315 1.95 7.29 -13.84
CA PRO A 315 2.56 7.99 -14.98
C PRO A 315 3.56 9.05 -14.53
N ALA A 316 4.72 9.12 -15.19
CA ALA A 316 5.74 10.11 -14.89
C ALA A 316 5.25 11.54 -15.17
N GLY A 317 5.66 12.47 -14.35
CA GLY A 317 5.50 13.91 -14.59
C GLY A 317 6.70 14.53 -15.31
N PRO A 318 6.71 15.85 -15.47
CA PRO A 318 7.84 16.56 -16.10
C PRO A 318 9.12 16.53 -15.27
N GLU A 319 9.02 16.40 -13.93
CA GLU A 319 10.16 16.53 -13.01
C GLU A 319 10.50 15.21 -12.29
N GLY A 320 9.75 14.13 -12.55
CA GLY A 320 10.06 12.86 -11.91
C GLY A 320 9.05 11.75 -12.17
N ARG A 321 9.34 10.60 -11.54
CA ARG A 321 8.46 9.45 -11.52
C ARG A 321 8.38 8.94 -10.10
N TYR A 322 7.37 9.40 -9.39
CA TYR A 322 7.11 9.07 -7.99
C TYR A 322 5.77 8.35 -7.86
N ALA A 323 5.67 7.44 -6.92
CA ALA A 323 4.40 6.84 -6.52
C ALA A 323 4.34 6.69 -5.00
N LEU A 324 3.15 6.88 -4.45
CA LEU A 324 2.90 6.62 -3.05
C LEU A 324 3.10 5.14 -2.73
N ALA A 325 3.93 4.87 -1.73
CA ALA A 325 3.94 3.61 -0.99
C ALA A 325 3.29 3.86 0.37
N GLY A 326 2.13 3.29 0.58
CA GLY A 326 1.35 3.45 1.80
C GLY A 326 1.02 2.11 2.45
N GLY A 327 0.14 2.15 3.45
CA GLY A 327 -0.33 0.98 4.18
C GLY A 327 -0.36 1.21 5.67
N THR A 328 -0.42 0.11 6.41
CA THR A 328 -0.37 0.10 7.87
C THR A 328 0.78 -0.75 8.37
N CYS A 329 1.32 -0.39 9.52
CA CYS A 329 2.34 -1.18 10.19
C CYS A 329 1.83 -1.69 11.55
N TYR A 330 2.49 -2.70 12.08
CA TYR A 330 2.43 -3.05 13.48
C TYR A 330 3.48 -2.25 14.22
N MET A 331 3.09 -1.51 15.25
CA MET A 331 3.98 -0.88 16.19
C MET A 331 3.67 -1.33 17.62
N PHE A 332 4.56 -1.05 18.54
CA PHE A 332 4.56 -1.64 19.85
C PHE A 332 4.59 -0.55 20.93
N SER A 333 3.93 -0.80 22.08
CA SER A 333 3.95 0.12 23.20
C SER A 333 5.40 0.44 23.62
N PRO A 334 5.71 1.69 24.04
CA PRO A 334 7.04 2.03 24.58
C PRO A 334 7.40 1.24 25.83
N ASP A 335 6.42 0.65 26.51
CA ASP A 335 6.57 -0.07 27.77
C ASP A 335 6.79 -1.59 27.60
N ILE A 336 6.90 -2.11 26.36
CA ILE A 336 7.12 -3.54 26.17
C ILE A 336 8.44 -4.00 26.78
N THR A 337 8.39 -5.11 27.50
CA THR A 337 9.58 -5.80 27.97
C THR A 337 10.22 -6.63 26.86
N LYS A 338 11.45 -7.09 27.07
CA LYS A 338 12.11 -8.02 26.12
C LYS A 338 11.31 -9.29 25.90
N ASP A 339 10.73 -9.87 26.96
CA ASP A 339 9.92 -11.07 26.86
C ASP A 339 8.62 -10.81 26.05
N GLN A 340 8.01 -9.64 26.24
CA GLN A 340 6.86 -9.24 25.44
C GLN A 340 7.22 -9.00 23.97
N ALA A 341 8.38 -8.41 23.67
CA ALA A 341 8.86 -8.23 22.29
C ALA A 341 9.04 -9.58 21.60
N VAL A 342 9.65 -10.57 22.27
CA VAL A 342 9.80 -11.94 21.75
C VAL A 342 8.43 -12.60 21.55
N ALA A 343 7.50 -12.48 22.51
CA ALA A 343 6.14 -13.03 22.39
C ALA A 343 5.35 -12.38 21.25
N LEU A 344 5.55 -11.07 21.00
CA LEU A 344 4.95 -10.35 19.88
C LEU A 344 5.49 -10.83 18.53
N MET A 345 6.79 -11.12 18.42
CA MET A 345 7.34 -11.73 17.20
C MET A 345 6.80 -13.15 16.98
N ALA A 346 6.64 -13.96 18.04
CA ALA A 346 5.96 -15.24 17.94
C ALA A 346 4.50 -15.12 17.44
N TYR A 347 3.78 -14.15 17.99
CA TYR A 347 2.42 -13.85 17.56
C TYR A 347 2.40 -13.44 16.06
N LEU A 348 3.29 -12.54 15.64
CA LEU A 348 3.38 -12.12 14.24
C LEU A 348 3.82 -13.27 13.31
N LYS A 349 4.66 -14.21 13.77
CA LYS A 349 4.96 -15.45 13.04
C LYS A 349 3.69 -16.28 12.82
N VAL A 350 2.87 -16.47 13.84
CA VAL A 350 1.57 -17.20 13.74
C VAL A 350 0.61 -16.49 12.79
N LEU A 351 0.65 -15.17 12.70
CA LEU A 351 -0.12 -14.39 11.74
C LEU A 351 0.46 -14.45 10.29
N GLY A 352 1.60 -15.13 10.07
CA GLY A 352 2.27 -15.17 8.76
C GLY A 352 2.91 -13.84 8.34
N LYS A 353 3.28 -13.00 9.30
CA LYS A 353 3.88 -11.69 9.05
C LYS A 353 5.42 -11.69 9.07
N LEU A 354 6.04 -12.78 9.51
CA LEU A 354 7.47 -13.02 9.41
C LEU A 354 7.79 -13.97 8.23
N PRO A 355 9.03 -14.02 7.72
CA PRO A 355 9.39 -14.78 6.53
C PRO A 355 9.54 -16.30 6.80
N PHE A 356 8.52 -16.87 7.43
CA PHE A 356 8.42 -18.30 7.68
C PHE A 356 7.22 -18.89 6.93
N LEU A 357 7.42 -20.04 6.29
CA LEU A 357 6.38 -20.77 5.56
C LEU A 357 6.21 -22.16 6.18
N ASP A 358 5.30 -22.29 7.12
CA ASP A 358 4.84 -23.58 7.60
C ASP A 358 3.63 -24.11 6.80
N GLU A 359 3.21 -25.36 7.06
CA GLU A 359 2.08 -25.98 6.37
C GLU A 359 0.75 -25.20 6.57
N GLN A 360 0.56 -24.58 7.72
CA GLN A 360 -0.64 -23.80 8.03
C GLN A 360 -0.67 -22.51 7.21
N ILE A 361 0.45 -21.79 7.16
CA ILE A 361 0.61 -20.55 6.37
C ILE A 361 0.44 -20.87 4.89
N ILE A 362 1.12 -21.91 4.38
CA ILE A 362 1.02 -22.33 2.97
C ILE A 362 -0.42 -22.71 2.62
N SER A 363 -1.10 -23.48 3.48
CA SER A 363 -2.50 -23.87 3.28
C SER A 363 -3.43 -22.64 3.28
N GLY A 364 -3.21 -21.69 4.19
CA GLY A 364 -3.95 -20.44 4.25
C GLY A 364 -3.77 -19.60 2.98
N MET A 365 -2.54 -19.44 2.51
CA MET A 365 -2.24 -18.73 1.25
C MET A 365 -2.93 -19.37 0.04
N ARG A 366 -2.87 -20.71 -0.08
CA ARG A 366 -3.55 -21.43 -1.15
C ARG A 366 -5.07 -21.25 -1.12
N ALA A 367 -5.67 -21.31 0.07
CA ALA A 367 -7.11 -21.07 0.24
C ALA A 367 -7.49 -19.63 -0.16
N ASP A 368 -6.71 -18.62 0.23
CA ASP A 368 -6.95 -17.22 -0.13
C ASP A 368 -6.84 -16.98 -1.64
N TYR A 369 -5.78 -17.47 -2.28
CA TYR A 369 -5.59 -17.29 -3.72
C TYR A 369 -6.63 -18.06 -4.53
N ALA A 370 -7.04 -19.27 -4.09
CA ALA A 370 -8.14 -19.99 -4.70
C ALA A 370 -9.46 -19.19 -4.63
N ALA A 371 -9.76 -18.63 -3.45
CA ALA A 371 -10.95 -17.81 -3.26
C ALA A 371 -10.91 -16.51 -4.10
N LYS A 372 -9.75 -15.86 -4.20
CA LYS A 372 -9.56 -14.69 -5.09
C LYS A 372 -9.83 -15.05 -6.55
N ARG A 373 -9.19 -16.09 -7.06
CA ARG A 373 -9.40 -16.57 -8.43
C ARG A 373 -10.87 -16.92 -8.70
N ASP A 374 -11.50 -17.67 -7.80
CA ASP A 374 -12.87 -18.20 -8.00
C ASP A 374 -13.92 -17.08 -8.00
N ARG A 375 -13.68 -15.95 -7.33
CA ARG A 375 -14.55 -14.77 -7.39
C ARG A 375 -14.20 -13.79 -8.53
N GLY A 376 -13.18 -14.08 -9.35
CA GLY A 376 -12.76 -13.22 -10.46
C GLY A 376 -11.88 -12.04 -10.05
N ALA A 377 -11.20 -12.12 -8.93
CA ALA A 377 -10.16 -11.16 -8.55
C ALA A 377 -8.82 -11.52 -9.21
N PRO A 378 -7.99 -10.55 -9.63
CA PRO A 378 -6.63 -10.83 -10.07
C PRO A 378 -5.79 -11.45 -8.94
N VAL A 379 -5.10 -12.53 -9.23
CA VAL A 379 -4.08 -13.11 -8.34
C VAL A 379 -2.72 -12.64 -8.85
N LEU A 380 -2.10 -11.74 -8.10
CA LEU A 380 -0.89 -11.00 -8.47
C LEU A 380 0.26 -11.29 -7.48
N PRO A 381 1.52 -11.08 -7.89
CA PRO A 381 2.64 -10.98 -6.97
C PRO A 381 2.37 -9.95 -5.87
N ALA A 382 2.94 -10.17 -4.69
CA ALA A 382 2.89 -9.21 -3.60
C ALA A 382 4.28 -8.58 -3.40
N ILE A 383 4.30 -7.28 -3.10
CA ILE A 383 5.53 -6.62 -2.68
C ILE A 383 5.91 -7.19 -1.30
N SER A 384 7.13 -7.74 -1.20
CA SER A 384 7.59 -8.39 0.02
C SER A 384 8.29 -7.41 0.96
N ALA A 385 7.99 -7.50 2.26
CA ALA A 385 8.75 -6.82 3.29
C ALA A 385 10.11 -7.48 3.57
N TRP A 386 10.36 -8.66 2.98
CA TRP A 386 11.50 -9.51 3.26
C TRP A 386 12.34 -9.74 2.00
N THR A 387 13.65 -9.75 2.17
CA THR A 387 14.63 -9.98 1.08
C THR A 387 15.05 -11.43 0.92
N ASP A 388 14.60 -12.33 1.80
CA ASP A 388 14.92 -13.75 1.70
C ASP A 388 14.45 -14.34 0.37
N ALA A 389 15.41 -14.85 -0.43
CA ALA A 389 15.14 -15.30 -1.77
C ALA A 389 14.35 -16.63 -1.80
N GLU A 390 14.58 -17.52 -0.82
CA GLU A 390 13.89 -18.82 -0.73
C GLU A 390 12.43 -18.63 -0.33
N TYR A 391 12.19 -17.81 0.69
CA TYR A 391 10.84 -17.41 1.09
C TYR A 391 10.07 -16.78 -0.06
N ASN A 392 10.67 -15.80 -0.74
CA ASN A 392 10.03 -15.09 -1.84
C ASN A 392 9.75 -16.01 -3.04
N ALA A 393 10.69 -16.91 -3.38
CA ALA A 393 10.50 -17.89 -4.45
C ALA A 393 9.39 -18.90 -4.12
N ALA A 394 9.34 -19.39 -2.89
CA ALA A 394 8.30 -20.32 -2.45
C ALA A 394 6.91 -19.67 -2.44
N LYS A 395 6.81 -18.41 -1.99
CA LYS A 395 5.60 -17.62 -2.04
C LYS A 395 5.15 -17.37 -3.48
N GLN A 396 6.07 -17.01 -4.38
CA GLN A 396 5.77 -16.79 -5.78
C GLN A 396 5.28 -18.08 -6.46
N ALA A 397 5.87 -19.24 -6.15
CA ALA A 397 5.42 -20.51 -6.69
C ALA A 397 3.95 -20.84 -6.32
N ILE A 398 3.52 -20.46 -5.10
CA ILE A 398 2.11 -20.62 -4.69
C ILE A 398 1.21 -19.63 -5.47
N ILE A 399 1.65 -18.40 -5.67
CA ILE A 399 0.92 -17.40 -6.46
C ILE A 399 0.74 -17.91 -7.89
N ASP A 400 1.79 -18.44 -8.50
CA ASP A 400 1.78 -18.95 -9.88
C ASP A 400 0.79 -20.11 -10.09
N GLU A 401 0.53 -20.93 -9.05
CA GLU A 401 -0.50 -22.00 -9.09
C GLU A 401 -1.92 -21.44 -9.34
N TYR A 402 -2.17 -20.20 -8.93
CA TYR A 402 -3.51 -19.57 -8.94
C TYR A 402 -3.60 -18.36 -9.87
N CYS A 403 -2.50 -17.92 -10.48
CA CYS A 403 -2.47 -16.78 -11.39
C CYS A 403 -3.52 -16.95 -12.50
N ASN A 404 -4.40 -15.96 -12.63
CA ASN A 404 -5.54 -15.97 -13.56
C ASN A 404 -5.53 -14.79 -14.51
N VAL A 405 -4.40 -14.13 -14.69
CA VAL A 405 -4.22 -12.93 -15.50
C VAL A 405 -3.07 -13.08 -16.50
N ASP A 406 -3.09 -12.29 -17.55
CA ASP A 406 -1.93 -12.11 -18.43
C ASP A 406 -0.94 -11.15 -17.72
N MET A 407 0.16 -11.68 -17.21
CA MET A 407 1.16 -10.91 -16.48
C MET A 407 1.79 -9.77 -17.28
N ARG A 408 1.71 -9.78 -18.62
CA ARG A 408 2.17 -8.64 -19.44
C ARG A 408 1.40 -7.35 -19.17
N LEU A 409 0.18 -7.45 -18.63
CA LEU A 409 -0.67 -6.31 -18.24
C LEU A 409 -0.28 -5.69 -16.87
N TYR A 410 0.66 -6.32 -16.16
CA TYR A 410 1.08 -5.94 -14.81
C TYR A 410 2.60 -5.84 -14.67
N ALA A 411 3.36 -6.43 -15.59
CA ALA A 411 4.81 -6.55 -15.51
C ALA A 411 5.50 -5.20 -15.30
N ASP A 412 5.14 -4.18 -16.09
CA ASP A 412 5.75 -2.84 -15.97
C ASP A 412 5.54 -2.21 -14.58
N PHE A 413 4.43 -2.52 -13.90
CA PHE A 413 4.17 -2.05 -12.54
C PHE A 413 5.18 -2.68 -11.56
N PHE A 414 5.25 -4.00 -11.51
CA PHE A 414 6.15 -4.71 -10.60
C PHE A 414 7.64 -4.49 -10.95
N ASP A 415 7.97 -4.48 -12.23
CA ASP A 415 9.33 -4.23 -12.71
C ASP A 415 9.81 -2.83 -12.37
N SER A 416 8.94 -1.81 -12.48
CA SER A 416 9.33 -0.43 -12.15
C SER A 416 9.66 -0.25 -10.67
N ILE A 417 8.99 -0.99 -9.79
CA ILE A 417 9.25 -0.99 -8.35
C ILE A 417 10.54 -1.76 -8.05
N SER A 418 10.64 -3.00 -8.55
CA SER A 418 11.79 -3.88 -8.26
C SER A 418 13.11 -3.36 -8.82
N GLN A 419 13.08 -2.65 -9.96
CA GLN A 419 14.25 -2.04 -10.60
C GLN A 419 14.53 -0.61 -10.11
N GLY A 420 13.68 -0.04 -9.24
CA GLY A 420 13.82 1.32 -8.74
C GLY A 420 13.68 2.40 -9.82
N THR A 421 12.96 2.11 -10.92
CA THR A 421 12.71 3.10 -11.99
C THR A 421 11.54 4.03 -11.67
N ILE A 422 10.81 3.75 -10.60
CA ILE A 422 9.86 4.62 -9.93
C ILE A 422 10.34 4.84 -8.49
N ALA A 423 10.39 6.09 -8.05
CA ALA A 423 10.73 6.41 -6.67
C ALA A 423 9.49 6.23 -5.79
N LEU A 424 9.58 5.37 -4.80
CA LEU A 424 8.52 5.20 -3.81
C LEU A 424 8.66 6.28 -2.74
N LYS A 425 7.55 6.90 -2.38
CA LYS A 425 7.49 7.94 -1.36
C LYS A 425 6.34 7.65 -0.40
N SER A 426 6.59 7.79 0.89
CA SER A 426 5.53 7.81 1.90
C SER A 426 4.70 9.10 1.79
N GLU A 427 3.56 9.13 2.47
CA GLU A 427 2.73 10.33 2.61
C GLU A 427 3.53 11.50 3.21
N GLU A 428 2.98 12.71 3.13
CA GLU A 428 3.60 13.88 3.74
C GLU A 428 3.74 13.69 5.26
N PRO A 429 4.84 14.16 5.88
CA PRO A 429 5.26 13.69 7.20
C PRO A 429 4.42 14.21 8.37
N ILE A 430 3.79 15.39 8.24
CA ILE A 430 3.06 16.01 9.35
C ILE A 430 1.64 16.33 8.95
N PHE A 431 0.67 15.83 9.73
CA PHE A 431 -0.76 16.08 9.55
C PHE A 431 -1.28 15.89 8.12
N ALA A 432 -0.78 14.87 7.41
CA ALA A 432 -1.12 14.57 6.01
C ALA A 432 -2.64 14.63 5.73
N GLN A 433 -3.48 14.16 6.65
CA GLN A 433 -4.94 14.21 6.49
C GLN A 433 -5.51 15.63 6.49
N GLN A 434 -4.90 16.58 7.21
CA GLN A 434 -5.30 17.98 7.16
C GLN A 434 -4.79 18.63 5.86
N LEU A 435 -3.54 18.37 5.48
CA LEU A 435 -2.97 18.77 4.19
C LEU A 435 -3.88 18.33 3.03
N TYR A 436 -4.33 17.09 3.03
CA TYR A 436 -5.24 16.58 2.00
C TYR A 436 -6.60 17.28 2.00
N ARG A 437 -7.16 17.65 3.15
CA ARG A 437 -8.41 18.44 3.21
C ARG A 437 -8.25 19.80 2.55
N GLU A 438 -7.16 20.51 2.86
CA GLU A 438 -6.90 21.84 2.27
C GLU A 438 -6.72 21.72 0.75
N LEU A 439 -5.90 20.78 0.28
CA LEU A 439 -5.69 20.57 -1.15
C LEU A 439 -6.94 20.06 -1.87
N THR A 440 -7.77 19.21 -1.24
CA THR A 440 -9.05 18.78 -1.82
C THR A 440 -9.95 19.97 -2.11
N ALA A 441 -10.05 20.94 -1.19
CA ALA A 441 -10.85 22.14 -1.39
C ALA A 441 -10.35 22.97 -2.59
N VAL A 442 -9.04 23.04 -2.81
CA VAL A 442 -8.45 23.68 -3.98
C VAL A 442 -8.78 22.90 -5.26
N VAL A 443 -8.55 21.59 -5.27
CA VAL A 443 -8.89 20.71 -6.42
C VAL A 443 -10.36 20.85 -6.80
N GLN A 444 -11.28 20.73 -5.86
CA GLN A 444 -12.73 20.91 -6.12
C GLN A 444 -13.03 22.26 -6.74
N ARG A 445 -12.37 23.33 -6.26
CA ARG A 445 -12.53 24.66 -6.84
C ARG A 445 -12.02 24.71 -8.29
N MET A 446 -10.88 24.10 -8.58
CA MET A 446 -10.28 24.08 -9.94
C MET A 446 -11.17 23.32 -10.94
N ILE A 447 -11.73 22.18 -10.54
CA ILE A 447 -12.54 21.34 -11.43
C ILE A 447 -14.01 21.81 -11.56
N THR A 448 -14.47 22.73 -10.70
CA THR A 448 -15.83 23.27 -10.75
C THR A 448 -15.94 24.68 -11.31
N ARG A 449 -14.82 25.41 -11.42
CA ARG A 449 -14.79 26.81 -11.89
C ARG A 449 -13.66 27.04 -12.87
N GLU A 450 -13.94 27.09 -14.15
CA GLU A 450 -12.97 27.27 -15.25
C GLU A 450 -12.01 28.47 -15.03
N GLY A 451 -12.56 29.61 -14.62
CA GLY A 451 -11.81 30.84 -14.36
C GLY A 451 -11.20 30.96 -12.96
N ALA A 452 -11.07 29.86 -12.20
CA ALA A 452 -10.52 29.91 -10.85
C ALA A 452 -9.02 30.28 -10.88
N ASP A 453 -8.65 31.24 -10.01
CA ASP A 453 -7.27 31.66 -9.82
C ASP A 453 -6.53 30.61 -8.94
N VAL A 454 -5.60 29.89 -9.56
CA VAL A 454 -4.82 28.81 -8.94
C VAL A 454 -3.97 29.36 -7.80
N VAL A 455 -3.19 30.40 -8.05
CA VAL A 455 -2.27 30.99 -7.05
C VAL A 455 -3.02 31.50 -5.83
N LYS A 456 -4.16 32.20 -6.05
CA LYS A 456 -4.97 32.71 -4.96
C LYS A 456 -5.60 31.57 -4.13
N ALA A 457 -6.01 30.48 -4.79
CA ALA A 457 -6.62 29.35 -4.09
C ALA A 457 -5.59 28.58 -3.27
N LEU A 458 -4.40 28.31 -3.84
CA LEU A 458 -3.30 27.64 -3.14
C LEU A 458 -2.79 28.49 -1.96
N ARG A 459 -2.60 29.79 -2.15
CA ARG A 459 -2.19 30.70 -1.04
C ARG A 459 -3.15 30.64 0.15
N LYS A 460 -4.47 30.63 -0.11
CA LYS A 460 -5.43 30.53 0.97
C LYS A 460 -5.34 29.20 1.70
N ALA A 461 -5.11 28.10 0.98
CA ALA A 461 -4.93 26.78 1.58
C ALA A 461 -3.61 26.69 2.37
N GLU A 462 -2.53 27.31 1.83
CA GLU A 462 -1.23 27.42 2.49
C GLU A 462 -1.35 28.19 3.82
N GLU A 463 -1.98 29.37 3.81
CA GLU A 463 -2.23 30.17 5.02
C GLU A 463 -3.02 29.36 6.07
N SER A 464 -4.06 28.63 5.66
CA SER A 464 -4.87 27.81 6.55
C SER A 464 -4.12 26.62 7.14
N PHE A 465 -3.32 25.95 6.33
CA PHE A 465 -2.54 24.80 6.78
C PHE A 465 -1.34 25.23 7.64
N GLN A 466 -0.68 26.37 7.31
CA GLN A 466 0.39 26.92 8.12
C GLN A 466 -0.10 27.31 9.52
N GLU A 467 -1.27 27.97 9.62
CA GLU A 467 -1.91 28.29 10.91
C GLU A 467 -2.12 27.01 11.73
N TYR A 468 -2.59 25.92 11.09
CA TYR A 468 -2.75 24.62 11.75
C TYR A 468 -1.41 24.00 12.21
N LEU A 469 -0.35 24.08 11.38
CA LEU A 469 0.99 23.62 11.76
C LEU A 469 1.57 24.42 12.94
N ASP A 470 1.32 25.73 12.96
CA ASP A 470 1.79 26.59 14.03
C ASP A 470 1.07 26.28 15.35
N ASP A 471 -0.25 26.15 15.31
CA ASP A 471 -1.07 25.87 16.49
C ASP A 471 -0.84 24.46 17.09
N GLU A 472 -0.64 23.44 16.23
CA GLU A 472 -0.62 22.04 16.68
C GLU A 472 0.79 21.45 16.82
N TYR A 473 1.83 22.08 16.25
CA TYR A 473 3.20 21.56 16.29
C TYR A 473 4.26 22.61 16.60
N ASN A 474 4.33 23.71 15.83
CA ASN A 474 5.47 24.64 15.88
C ASN A 474 5.52 25.45 17.18
N ASP A 475 4.39 25.73 17.81
CA ASP A 475 4.30 26.57 19.02
C ASP A 475 4.28 25.71 20.33
N TYR A 476 4.46 24.39 20.23
CA TYR A 476 4.66 23.46 21.34
C TYR A 476 6.14 23.15 21.53
#